data_46c2db83fd838813c61812952372a645
#
_entry.id   46c2db83fd838813c61812952372a645
#
_cell.length_a   1.000
_cell.length_b   1.000
_cell.length_c   1.000
_cell.angle_alpha   90.00
_cell.angle_beta   90.00
_cell.angle_gamma   90.00
#
_symmetry.space_group_name_H-M   'P 1'
#
loop_
_entity.id
_entity.type
_entity.pdbx_description
1 polymer ?
#
loop_
_entity_poly.entity_id
_entity_poly.type
_entity_poly.pdbx_seq_one_letter_code
_entity_poly.pdbx_strand_id
1 'polypeptide(L)'
;MIVPAVVNPVAHWAPAAVYAVGVGVLIVGTLLGYLINRYRDHRSLAQRLNALGARLGVEPHGDTGRVEAALAYLEEVTGTATTAVSESSTESTRLRRSLDSLPLGLVLCDEGGAVVYRNSLAESLMTSRYGEAIAAQAVTECLAEGWSSGVADRTIEIYGPPRRTLSVRASVIDDGRRPLGVLAVIEDTSERRRLEDVRRDFIANVSHELKTPMGALGLLAETLQFEPDASIARRLAERINTEAFRVNRIIEDLLDLSRIEGEGSPVREPVPVALFVSEAMERIRTSAEQHGVTIDFVEPATSIVIVGDRRQLVSAVHALLENAVVYSPGGGHVTITVERHEERLSDEGAVESRVVRIAITDEGVGIPAKDLERIFERFYRVDPGRARETGGTGLGLSIVRHVAQNHGGTVVVESREGEGSTFTLELPVNP
;
A
#
# COMPACT_ATOMS: atom_id res chain seq x y z
N MET A 1 74.33 22.77 7.29
CA MET A 1 73.06 22.89 8.04
C MET A 1 71.96 23.02 7.01
N ILE A 2 71.41 21.87 6.62
CA ILE A 2 70.41 21.75 5.54
C ILE A 2 69.05 21.70 6.21
N VAL A 3 68.21 22.67 5.93
CA VAL A 3 66.82 22.70 6.40
C VAL A 3 65.99 21.87 5.37
N PRO A 4 65.27 20.85 5.77
CA PRO A 4 64.41 20.15 4.85
C PRO A 4 63.13 21.00 4.59
N ALA A 5 62.81 21.15 3.32
CA ALA A 5 61.56 21.77 2.87
C ALA A 5 60.35 20.95 3.35
N VAL A 6 59.50 21.55 4.15
CA VAL A 6 58.20 20.98 4.52
C VAL A 6 57.32 21.01 3.28
N VAL A 7 57.15 19.84 2.67
CA VAL A 7 56.17 19.64 1.60
C VAL A 7 54.77 19.71 2.25
N ASN A 8 54.03 20.75 1.87
CA ASN A 8 52.67 20.97 2.32
C ASN A 8 51.71 19.96 1.63
N PRO A 9 51.14 18.98 2.34
CA PRO A 9 50.30 17.96 1.72
C PRO A 9 48.93 18.42 1.27
N VAL A 10 48.60 19.70 1.53
CA VAL A 10 47.26 20.24 1.24
C VAL A 10 47.06 20.66 -0.21
N ALA A 11 48.12 20.86 -0.99
CA ALA A 11 48.02 21.37 -2.37
C ALA A 11 47.51 20.34 -3.39
N HIS A 12 47.54 19.03 -3.09
CA HIS A 12 47.12 17.98 -4.01
C HIS A 12 45.64 17.55 -3.89
N TRP A 13 44.95 18.00 -2.83
CA TRP A 13 43.54 17.62 -2.60
C TRP A 13 42.52 18.61 -3.17
N ALA A 14 42.94 19.83 -3.46
CA ALA A 14 42.06 20.88 -3.99
C ALA A 14 41.37 20.48 -5.34
N PRO A 15 42.09 19.91 -6.34
CA PRO A 15 41.42 19.53 -7.58
C PRO A 15 40.46 18.36 -7.38
N ALA A 16 40.80 17.36 -6.57
CA ALA A 16 39.94 16.21 -6.32
C ALA A 16 38.62 16.61 -5.60
N ALA A 17 38.69 17.55 -4.65
CA ALA A 17 37.50 18.08 -3.99
C ALA A 17 36.60 18.86 -4.95
N VAL A 18 37.18 19.66 -5.85
CA VAL A 18 36.45 20.40 -6.89
C VAL A 18 35.77 19.46 -7.87
N TYR A 19 36.47 18.38 -8.29
CA TYR A 19 35.88 17.35 -9.14
C TYR A 19 34.78 16.58 -8.41
N ALA A 20 34.93 16.24 -7.13
CA ALA A 20 33.90 15.57 -6.34
C ALA A 20 32.63 16.41 -6.20
N VAL A 21 32.77 17.73 -5.98
CA VAL A 21 31.63 18.67 -5.93
C VAL A 21 30.97 18.81 -7.28
N GLY A 22 31.75 18.96 -8.37
CA GLY A 22 31.24 19.05 -9.73
C GLY A 22 30.47 17.78 -10.16
N VAL A 23 31.03 16.61 -9.85
CA VAL A 23 30.41 15.32 -10.11
C VAL A 23 29.16 15.15 -9.27
N GLY A 24 29.18 15.50 -7.98
CA GLY A 24 28.02 15.43 -7.10
C GLY A 24 26.84 16.27 -7.60
N VAL A 25 27.11 17.49 -8.07
CA VAL A 25 26.10 18.41 -8.64
C VAL A 25 25.53 17.85 -9.96
N LEU A 26 26.40 17.27 -10.81
CA LEU A 26 25.97 16.64 -12.07
C LEU A 26 25.11 15.40 -11.84
N ILE A 27 25.49 14.60 -10.81
CA ILE A 27 24.70 13.45 -10.36
C ILE A 27 23.31 13.86 -9.90
N VAL A 28 23.22 14.88 -9.04
CA VAL A 28 21.92 15.38 -8.56
C VAL A 28 21.08 15.88 -9.74
N GLY A 29 21.68 16.60 -10.69
CA GLY A 29 20.99 17.11 -11.88
C GLY A 29 20.48 16.00 -12.81
N THR A 30 21.33 14.99 -13.10
CA THR A 30 20.95 13.87 -13.97
C THR A 30 19.94 12.92 -13.27
N LEU A 31 20.11 12.68 -11.97
CA LEU A 31 19.18 11.88 -11.16
C LEU A 31 17.81 12.54 -11.09
N LEU A 32 17.80 13.86 -10.93
CA LEU A 32 16.57 14.63 -10.94
C LEU A 32 15.91 14.64 -12.31
N GLY A 33 16.65 14.85 -13.38
CA GLY A 33 16.15 14.76 -14.76
C GLY A 33 15.55 13.38 -15.05
N TYR A 34 16.19 12.32 -14.56
CA TYR A 34 15.70 10.95 -14.66
C TYR A 34 14.43 10.70 -13.87
N LEU A 35 14.41 11.08 -12.59
CA LEU A 35 13.23 10.96 -11.72
C LEU A 35 12.04 11.72 -12.28
N ILE A 36 12.29 12.90 -12.81
CA ILE A 36 11.29 13.78 -13.43
C ILE A 36 10.68 13.13 -14.68
N ASN A 37 11.50 12.56 -15.56
CA ASN A 37 11.01 11.92 -16.79
C ASN A 37 10.19 10.66 -16.53
N ARG A 38 10.49 9.92 -15.46
CA ARG A 38 9.80 8.69 -15.06
C ARG A 38 8.54 8.93 -14.23
N TYR A 39 8.49 10.05 -13.47
CA TYR A 39 7.43 10.32 -12.50
C TYR A 39 6.60 11.55 -12.86
N ARG A 40 6.32 11.75 -14.13
CA ARG A 40 5.55 12.88 -14.67
C ARG A 40 4.22 13.19 -13.99
N ASP A 41 3.77 12.33 -13.06
CA ASP A 41 2.48 12.45 -12.35
C ASP A 41 2.57 12.77 -10.84
N HIS A 42 3.75 13.03 -10.26
CA HIS A 42 3.84 13.17 -8.81
C HIS A 42 4.11 14.60 -8.33
N ARG A 43 3.03 15.33 -8.01
CA ARG A 43 3.04 16.59 -7.23
C ARG A 43 3.85 16.49 -5.92
N SER A 44 3.98 15.28 -5.35
CA SER A 44 4.78 15.04 -4.13
C SER A 44 6.29 15.20 -4.32
N LEU A 45 6.81 14.99 -5.53
CA LEU A 45 8.25 15.13 -5.80
C LEU A 45 8.65 16.61 -5.85
N ALA A 46 7.82 17.44 -6.50
CA ALA A 46 8.04 18.90 -6.56
C ALA A 46 8.03 19.53 -5.15
N GLN A 47 7.13 19.07 -4.27
CA GLN A 47 7.08 19.54 -2.88
C GLN A 47 8.31 19.13 -2.07
N ARG A 48 8.82 17.91 -2.27
CA ARG A 48 10.06 17.43 -1.61
C ARG A 48 11.29 18.15 -2.11
N LEU A 49 11.36 18.46 -3.42
CA LEU A 49 12.44 19.23 -4.02
C LEU A 49 12.45 20.68 -3.54
N ASN A 50 11.29 21.30 -3.41
CA ASN A 50 11.17 22.64 -2.84
C ASN A 50 11.55 22.68 -1.35
N ALA A 51 11.22 21.62 -0.58
CA ALA A 51 11.64 21.49 0.80
C ALA A 51 13.17 21.29 0.92
N LEU A 52 13.80 20.63 -0.04
CA LEU A 52 15.25 20.46 -0.09
C LEU A 52 15.93 21.79 -0.46
N GLY A 53 15.40 22.50 -1.45
CA GLY A 53 15.89 23.84 -1.84
C GLY A 53 15.80 24.86 -0.72
N ALA A 54 14.68 24.89 0.01
CA ALA A 54 14.52 25.75 1.18
C ALA A 54 15.51 25.44 2.31
N ARG A 55 15.90 24.16 2.49
CA ARG A 55 16.94 23.74 3.45
C ARG A 55 18.34 24.14 3.00
N LEU A 56 18.56 24.31 1.71
CA LEU A 56 19.83 24.79 1.12
C LEU A 56 19.94 26.33 1.08
N GLY A 57 18.93 27.06 1.58
CA GLY A 57 18.95 28.51 1.76
C GLY A 57 18.63 29.30 0.48
N VAL A 58 17.97 28.70 -0.51
CA VAL A 58 17.59 29.35 -1.77
C VAL A 58 16.06 29.46 -1.84
N GLU A 59 15.53 30.67 -2.15
CA GLU A 59 14.08 30.89 -2.28
C GLU A 59 13.57 30.44 -3.66
N PRO A 60 12.44 29.70 -3.73
CA PRO A 60 11.89 29.25 -5.01
C PRO A 60 11.30 30.42 -5.80
N HIS A 61 11.73 30.60 -7.04
CA HIS A 61 11.18 31.56 -7.98
C HIS A 61 10.16 30.88 -8.90
N GLY A 62 8.85 31.21 -8.78
CA GLY A 62 7.79 30.85 -9.73
C GLY A 62 6.85 29.71 -9.31
N ASP A 63 5.85 29.45 -10.16
CA ASP A 63 4.76 28.50 -9.96
C ASP A 63 5.30 27.05 -9.81
N THR A 64 5.23 26.53 -8.60
CA THR A 64 5.92 25.32 -8.11
C THR A 64 5.41 23.99 -8.69
N GLY A 65 4.58 24.03 -9.71
CA GLY A 65 3.95 22.84 -10.30
C GLY A 65 4.66 22.24 -11.52
N ARG A 66 5.70 22.87 -12.06
CA ARG A 66 6.39 22.43 -13.27
C ARG A 66 7.81 21.98 -13.01
N VAL A 67 8.12 20.85 -13.58
CA VAL A 67 9.42 20.18 -13.56
C VAL A 67 10.54 21.07 -14.14
N GLU A 68 10.20 21.88 -15.18
CA GLU A 68 11.13 22.83 -15.78
C GLU A 68 11.59 23.91 -14.79
N ALA A 69 10.74 24.37 -13.87
CA ALA A 69 11.11 25.34 -12.85
C ALA A 69 12.07 24.74 -11.81
N ALA A 70 11.91 23.44 -11.49
CA ALA A 70 12.83 22.74 -10.59
C ALA A 70 14.20 22.47 -11.25
N LEU A 71 14.24 22.24 -12.57
CA LEU A 71 15.48 22.12 -13.33
C LEU A 71 16.22 23.45 -13.45
N ALA A 72 15.53 24.54 -13.79
CA ALA A 72 16.13 25.88 -13.86
C ALA A 72 16.69 26.32 -12.50
N TYR A 73 15.99 25.98 -11.43
CA TYR A 73 16.43 26.23 -10.06
C TYR A 73 17.70 25.46 -9.68
N LEU A 74 17.83 24.22 -10.13
CA LEU A 74 19.04 23.41 -9.93
C LEU A 74 20.21 23.92 -10.79
N GLU A 75 19.97 24.43 -11.98
CA GLU A 75 20.99 25.07 -12.82
C GLU A 75 21.54 26.34 -12.14
N GLU A 76 20.70 27.12 -11.48
CA GLU A 76 21.11 28.29 -10.73
C GLU A 76 21.93 27.92 -9.48
N VAL A 77 21.50 26.89 -8.71
CA VAL A 77 22.26 26.33 -7.59
C VAL A 77 23.59 25.74 -8.04
N THR A 78 23.64 25.09 -9.20
CA THR A 78 24.89 24.55 -9.77
C THR A 78 25.82 25.68 -10.27
N GLY A 79 25.26 26.72 -10.85
CA GLY A 79 26.02 27.90 -11.31
C GLY A 79 26.67 28.66 -10.13
N THR A 80 25.96 28.80 -9.02
CA THR A 80 26.51 29.47 -7.81
C THR A 80 27.52 28.59 -7.07
N ALA A 81 27.36 27.25 -7.07
CA ALA A 81 28.32 26.32 -6.47
C ALA A 81 29.70 26.34 -7.15
N THR A 82 29.75 26.60 -8.44
CA THR A 82 31.02 26.71 -9.19
C THR A 82 31.79 27.99 -8.87
N THR A 83 31.16 29.03 -8.34
CA THR A 83 31.81 30.28 -7.91
C THR A 83 32.31 30.24 -6.47
N ALA A 84 31.83 29.30 -5.66
CA ALA A 84 32.14 29.21 -4.22
C ALA A 84 33.28 28.23 -3.88
N VAL A 85 34.17 27.93 -4.80
CA VAL A 85 35.26 26.94 -4.66
C VAL A 85 36.25 27.22 -3.52
N SER A 86 36.20 28.38 -2.86
CA SER A 86 37.07 28.69 -1.71
C SER A 86 36.55 28.17 -0.35
N GLU A 87 35.30 27.67 -0.24
CA GLU A 87 34.69 27.10 0.98
C GLU A 87 34.48 25.57 0.93
N SER A 88 35.31 24.87 0.21
CA SER A 88 35.11 23.52 -0.35
C SER A 88 34.84 22.36 0.64
N SER A 89 35.18 22.45 1.92
CA SER A 89 34.98 21.33 2.86
C SER A 89 33.57 21.23 3.43
N THR A 90 32.91 22.34 3.64
CA THR A 90 31.56 22.42 4.20
C THR A 90 30.53 22.05 3.13
N GLU A 91 30.80 22.40 1.89
CA GLU A 91 29.93 22.19 0.73
C GLU A 91 29.91 20.72 0.30
N SER A 92 31.09 20.06 0.25
CA SER A 92 31.15 18.63 -0.04
C SER A 92 30.42 17.78 1.02
N THR A 93 30.46 18.23 2.29
CA THR A 93 29.72 17.59 3.39
C THR A 93 28.20 17.77 3.23
N ARG A 94 27.75 18.95 2.81
CA ARG A 94 26.33 19.21 2.51
C ARG A 94 25.85 18.33 1.35
N LEU A 95 26.59 18.26 0.26
CA LEU A 95 26.26 17.43 -0.91
C LEU A 95 26.17 15.95 -0.53
N ARG A 96 27.14 15.42 0.22
CA ARG A 96 27.10 14.04 0.71
C ARG A 96 25.86 13.78 1.57
N ARG A 97 25.55 14.66 2.52
CA ARG A 97 24.34 14.54 3.36
C ARG A 97 23.05 14.62 2.53
N SER A 98 23.03 15.47 1.50
CA SER A 98 21.90 15.56 0.59
C SER A 98 21.72 14.26 -0.22
N LEU A 99 22.80 13.66 -0.72
CA LEU A 99 22.77 12.37 -1.39
C LEU A 99 22.37 11.22 -0.44
N ASP A 100 22.81 11.28 0.82
CA ASP A 100 22.42 10.32 1.87
C ASP A 100 20.93 10.46 2.27
N SER A 101 20.33 11.63 2.10
CA SER A 101 18.91 11.86 2.39
C SER A 101 17.96 11.40 1.28
N LEU A 102 18.48 11.02 0.12
CA LEU A 102 17.66 10.52 -0.97
C LEU A 102 17.15 9.10 -0.66
N PRO A 103 15.88 8.79 -0.96
CA PRO A 103 15.31 7.46 -0.79
C PRO A 103 15.76 6.50 -1.91
N LEU A 104 17.01 6.61 -2.37
CA LEU A 104 17.61 5.85 -3.45
C LEU A 104 19.03 5.46 -3.07
N GLY A 105 19.41 4.21 -3.32
CA GLY A 105 20.79 3.78 -3.23
C GLY A 105 21.59 4.32 -4.41
N LEU A 106 22.75 4.91 -4.14
CA LEU A 106 23.62 5.49 -5.14
C LEU A 106 25.01 4.84 -5.07
N VAL A 107 25.50 4.36 -6.21
CA VAL A 107 26.87 3.83 -6.37
C VAL A 107 27.49 4.48 -7.58
N LEU A 108 28.62 5.16 -7.39
CA LEU A 108 29.38 5.81 -8.44
C LEU A 108 30.70 5.10 -8.64
N CYS A 109 31.01 4.78 -9.88
CA CYS A 109 32.34 4.30 -10.29
C CYS A 109 33.05 5.35 -11.14
N ASP A 110 34.38 5.37 -11.08
CA ASP A 110 35.24 6.15 -11.96
C ASP A 110 35.39 5.48 -13.36
N GLU A 111 36.21 6.12 -14.21
CA GLU A 111 36.57 5.63 -15.55
C GLU A 111 37.26 4.25 -15.52
N GLY A 112 37.90 3.88 -14.41
CA GLY A 112 38.56 2.59 -14.19
C GLY A 112 37.65 1.48 -13.66
N GLY A 113 36.39 1.81 -13.37
CA GLY A 113 35.42 0.89 -12.77
C GLY A 113 35.55 0.74 -11.25
N ALA A 114 36.41 1.55 -10.60
CA ALA A 114 36.51 1.56 -9.14
C ALA A 114 35.37 2.35 -8.53
N VAL A 115 34.74 1.81 -7.47
CA VAL A 115 33.69 2.51 -6.75
C VAL A 115 34.26 3.67 -5.97
N VAL A 116 33.90 4.89 -6.33
CA VAL A 116 34.37 6.14 -5.69
C VAL A 116 33.39 6.69 -4.67
N TYR A 117 32.10 6.34 -4.76
CA TYR A 117 31.09 6.78 -3.82
C TYR A 117 29.96 5.75 -3.69
N ARG A 118 29.49 5.60 -2.45
CA ARG A 118 28.23 4.94 -2.08
C ARG A 118 27.53 5.79 -1.03
N ASN A 119 26.24 5.93 -1.14
CA ASN A 119 25.47 6.53 -0.04
C ASN A 119 25.05 5.46 0.99
N SER A 120 24.59 5.90 2.15
CA SER A 120 24.21 5.04 3.27
C SER A 120 23.11 4.01 2.90
N LEU A 121 22.18 4.40 2.04
CA LEU A 121 21.10 3.50 1.59
C LEU A 121 21.64 2.40 0.66
N ALA A 122 22.52 2.73 -0.31
CA ALA A 122 23.16 1.71 -1.15
C ALA A 122 23.95 0.72 -0.30
N GLU A 123 24.68 1.19 0.70
CA GLU A 123 25.42 0.35 1.62
C GLU A 123 24.50 -0.60 2.38
N SER A 124 23.40 -0.09 2.92
CA SER A 124 22.41 -0.91 3.65
C SER A 124 21.71 -1.95 2.78
N LEU A 125 21.42 -1.62 1.51
CA LEU A 125 20.77 -2.54 0.56
C LEU A 125 21.74 -3.64 0.08
N MET A 126 23.05 -3.34 0.05
CA MET A 126 24.11 -4.24 -0.38
C MET A 126 24.71 -5.08 0.75
N THR A 127 24.46 -4.76 2.03
CA THR A 127 24.99 -5.48 3.20
C THR A 127 23.94 -6.25 4.00
N SER A 128 22.73 -6.42 3.46
CA SER A 128 21.66 -7.17 4.14
C SER A 128 21.92 -8.67 4.13
N ARG A 129 21.81 -9.34 5.30
CA ARG A 129 22.16 -10.77 5.53
C ARG A 129 21.64 -11.78 4.51
N TYR A 130 20.60 -11.48 3.72
CA TYR A 130 19.94 -12.45 2.84
C TYR A 130 20.03 -12.14 1.34
N GLY A 131 20.72 -11.11 0.94
CA GLY A 131 20.77 -10.72 -0.48
C GLY A 131 22.03 -9.97 -0.89
N GLU A 132 22.98 -9.83 0.04
CA GLU A 132 24.19 -9.06 -0.15
C GLU A 132 24.94 -9.42 -1.44
N ALA A 133 25.19 -10.70 -1.65
CA ALA A 133 25.92 -11.16 -2.84
C ALA A 133 25.13 -10.91 -4.13
N ILE A 134 23.81 -11.10 -4.11
CA ILE A 134 22.95 -10.93 -5.30
C ILE A 134 22.83 -9.45 -5.65
N ALA A 135 22.57 -8.58 -4.65
CA ALA A 135 22.48 -7.16 -4.87
C ALA A 135 23.80 -6.55 -5.33
N ALA A 136 24.91 -6.90 -4.67
CA ALA A 136 26.24 -6.43 -5.02
C ALA A 136 26.66 -6.89 -6.42
N GLN A 137 26.38 -8.15 -6.76
CA GLN A 137 26.64 -8.69 -8.10
C GLN A 137 25.82 -7.96 -9.17
N ALA A 138 24.53 -7.77 -8.95
CA ALA A 138 23.65 -7.09 -9.90
C ALA A 138 24.08 -5.64 -10.13
N VAL A 139 24.48 -4.91 -9.08
CA VAL A 139 25.03 -3.56 -9.20
C VAL A 139 26.32 -3.56 -10.01
N THR A 140 27.23 -4.50 -9.73
CA THR A 140 28.51 -4.61 -10.46
C THR A 140 28.29 -4.90 -11.95
N GLU A 141 27.39 -5.84 -12.25
CA GLU A 141 27.04 -6.19 -13.63
C GLU A 141 26.35 -5.02 -14.36
N CYS A 142 25.42 -4.30 -13.69
CA CYS A 142 24.79 -3.11 -14.25
C CYS A 142 25.79 -1.98 -14.51
N LEU A 143 26.76 -1.76 -13.64
CA LEU A 143 27.80 -0.75 -13.83
C LEU A 143 28.67 -1.09 -15.04
N ALA A 144 29.08 -2.35 -15.21
CA ALA A 144 29.87 -2.80 -16.35
C ALA A 144 29.07 -2.71 -17.67
N GLU A 145 27.81 -3.09 -17.65
CA GLU A 145 26.92 -2.99 -18.81
C GLU A 145 26.63 -1.51 -19.14
N GLY A 146 26.37 -0.68 -18.14
CA GLY A 146 26.17 0.77 -18.32
C GLY A 146 27.38 1.45 -18.95
N TRP A 147 28.59 1.03 -18.59
CA TRP A 147 29.82 1.54 -19.21
C TRP A 147 29.92 1.20 -20.69
N SER A 148 29.52 -0.01 -21.09
CA SER A 148 29.63 -0.50 -22.47
C SER A 148 28.49 -0.03 -23.39
N SER A 149 27.27 0.07 -22.87
CA SER A 149 26.03 0.35 -23.63
C SER A 149 25.46 1.75 -23.39
N GLY A 150 26.03 2.51 -22.45
CA GLY A 150 25.55 3.83 -22.04
C GLY A 150 24.48 3.78 -20.95
N VAL A 151 23.58 2.81 -20.98
CA VAL A 151 22.51 2.60 -19.98
C VAL A 151 22.29 1.12 -19.79
N ALA A 152 22.13 0.70 -18.52
CA ALA A 152 21.70 -0.66 -18.15
C ALA A 152 20.55 -0.57 -17.14
N ASP A 153 19.61 -1.51 -17.20
CA ASP A 153 18.47 -1.60 -16.26
C ASP A 153 18.27 -3.06 -15.89
N ARG A 154 18.25 -3.35 -14.60
CA ARG A 154 18.06 -4.70 -14.09
C ARG A 154 17.16 -4.72 -12.87
N THR A 155 16.22 -5.64 -12.83
CA THR A 155 15.41 -5.89 -11.65
C THR A 155 15.85 -7.20 -11.01
N ILE A 156 16.03 -7.19 -9.70
CA ILE A 156 16.41 -8.35 -8.89
C ILE A 156 15.40 -8.59 -7.77
N GLU A 157 15.14 -9.86 -7.50
CA GLU A 157 14.35 -10.29 -6.37
C GLU A 157 15.26 -10.88 -5.30
N ILE A 158 15.14 -10.35 -4.08
CA ILE A 158 15.86 -10.84 -2.91
C ILE A 158 14.89 -11.67 -2.09
N TYR A 159 15.16 -12.97 -2.01
CA TYR A 159 14.38 -13.92 -1.24
C TYR A 159 14.90 -13.93 0.20
N GLY A 160 14.14 -13.34 1.11
CA GLY A 160 14.41 -13.30 2.54
C GLY A 160 13.24 -12.66 3.29
N PRO A 161 13.13 -12.80 4.62
CA PRO A 161 12.16 -12.03 5.37
C PRO A 161 12.69 -10.61 5.71
N PRO A 162 12.10 -9.54 5.14
CA PRO A 162 11.05 -9.51 4.11
C PRO A 162 11.60 -9.70 2.68
N ARG A 163 10.79 -10.31 1.78
CA ARG A 163 11.09 -10.37 0.33
C ARG A 163 11.16 -8.96 -0.23
N ARG A 164 12.22 -8.65 -1.00
CA ARG A 164 12.43 -7.34 -1.60
C ARG A 164 12.63 -7.46 -3.11
N THR A 165 12.19 -6.42 -3.82
CA THR A 165 12.44 -6.26 -5.25
C THR A 165 13.19 -4.95 -5.45
N LEU A 166 14.43 -5.05 -5.93
CA LEU A 166 15.25 -3.89 -6.22
C LEU A 166 15.33 -3.66 -7.74
N SER A 167 15.17 -2.41 -8.15
CA SER A 167 15.48 -1.95 -9.50
C SER A 167 16.85 -1.29 -9.47
N VAL A 168 17.79 -1.78 -10.27
CA VAL A 168 19.13 -1.22 -10.42
C VAL A 168 19.25 -0.67 -11.82
N ARG A 169 19.53 0.64 -11.93
CA ARG A 169 19.76 1.30 -13.21
C ARG A 169 21.12 1.98 -13.19
N ALA A 170 21.92 1.71 -14.21
CA ALA A 170 23.22 2.34 -14.40
C ALA A 170 23.22 3.22 -15.64
N SER A 171 23.88 4.36 -15.56
CA SER A 171 24.05 5.29 -16.68
C SER A 171 25.43 5.93 -16.65
N VAL A 172 26.01 6.16 -17.82
CA VAL A 172 27.27 6.89 -17.96
C VAL A 172 27.05 8.36 -17.57
N ILE A 173 28.01 8.88 -16.83
CA ILE A 173 28.12 10.32 -16.56
C ILE A 173 29.25 10.87 -17.41
N ASP A 174 28.99 11.96 -18.15
CA ASP A 174 29.98 12.64 -18.97
C ASP A 174 29.96 14.15 -18.74
N ASP A 175 31.03 14.82 -19.16
CA ASP A 175 31.14 16.29 -19.14
C ASP A 175 30.87 16.91 -20.54
N GLY A 176 30.23 16.15 -21.44
CA GLY A 176 30.01 16.51 -22.83
C GLY A 176 31.22 16.31 -23.74
N ARG A 177 32.38 15.89 -23.21
CA ARG A 177 33.63 15.64 -23.94
C ARG A 177 34.20 14.23 -23.67
N ARG A 178 34.08 13.77 -22.45
CA ARG A 178 34.58 12.45 -22.05
C ARG A 178 33.68 11.86 -20.96
N PRO A 179 33.60 10.52 -20.89
CA PRO A 179 32.92 9.88 -19.77
C PRO A 179 33.71 10.12 -18.47
N LEU A 180 33.00 10.44 -17.40
CA LEU A 180 33.56 10.66 -16.06
C LEU A 180 33.38 9.44 -15.16
N GLY A 181 32.53 8.49 -15.56
CA GLY A 181 32.22 7.32 -14.79
C GLY A 181 30.81 6.80 -15.04
N VAL A 182 30.35 5.89 -14.18
CA VAL A 182 29.00 5.30 -14.24
C VAL A 182 28.33 5.46 -12.88
N LEU A 183 27.08 5.92 -12.91
CA LEU A 183 26.21 5.97 -11.76
C LEU A 183 25.24 4.80 -11.81
N ALA A 184 25.20 3.97 -10.75
CA ALA A 184 24.11 3.06 -10.50
C ALA A 184 23.16 3.64 -9.46
N VAL A 185 21.86 3.59 -9.76
CA VAL A 185 20.76 3.96 -8.89
C VAL A 185 20.03 2.68 -8.50
N ILE A 186 19.86 2.48 -7.19
CA ILE A 186 19.15 1.33 -6.60
C ILE A 186 17.88 1.84 -5.96
N GLU A 187 16.75 1.33 -6.41
CA GLU A 187 15.42 1.67 -5.87
C GLU A 187 14.76 0.41 -5.31
N ASP A 188 14.29 0.47 -4.07
CA ASP A 188 13.42 -0.58 -3.53
C ASP A 188 12.00 -0.36 -4.08
N THR A 189 11.61 -1.21 -5.02
CA THR A 189 10.31 -1.17 -5.69
C THR A 189 9.32 -2.17 -5.10
N SER A 190 9.65 -2.80 -3.98
CA SER A 190 8.87 -3.88 -3.37
C SER A 190 7.43 -3.48 -3.09
N GLU A 191 7.23 -2.35 -2.43
CA GLU A 191 5.89 -1.86 -2.08
C GLU A 191 5.07 -1.51 -3.32
N ARG A 192 5.69 -0.80 -4.27
CA ARG A 192 5.02 -0.43 -5.52
C ARG A 192 4.60 -1.66 -6.33
N ARG A 193 5.48 -2.66 -6.47
CA ARG A 193 5.16 -3.92 -7.17
C ARG A 193 4.07 -4.68 -6.45
N ARG A 194 4.16 -4.77 -5.12
CA ARG A 194 3.10 -5.40 -4.33
C ARG A 194 1.74 -4.75 -4.56
N LEU A 195 1.67 -3.43 -4.62
CA LEU A 195 0.44 -2.70 -4.92
C LEU A 195 -0.04 -2.94 -6.36
N GLU A 196 0.89 -2.96 -7.34
CA GLU A 196 0.59 -3.27 -8.74
C GLU A 196 0.06 -4.72 -8.90
N ASP A 197 0.66 -5.68 -8.20
CA ASP A 197 0.24 -7.09 -8.23
C ASP A 197 -1.14 -7.26 -7.57
N VAL A 198 -1.34 -6.67 -6.37
CA VAL A 198 -2.65 -6.67 -5.71
C VAL A 198 -3.74 -6.05 -6.60
N ARG A 199 -3.42 -4.96 -7.31
CA ARG A 199 -4.35 -4.34 -8.25
C ARG A 199 -4.64 -5.23 -9.46
N ARG A 200 -3.62 -5.89 -10.01
CA ARG A 200 -3.77 -6.80 -11.15
C ARG A 200 -4.62 -8.01 -10.77
N ASP A 201 -4.32 -8.62 -9.62
CA ASP A 201 -5.07 -9.75 -9.09
C ASP A 201 -6.53 -9.36 -8.79
N PHE A 202 -6.76 -8.15 -8.27
CA PHE A 202 -8.10 -7.62 -8.06
C PHE A 202 -8.88 -7.54 -9.37
N ILE A 203 -8.33 -6.94 -10.44
CA ILE A 203 -8.99 -6.81 -11.74
C ILE A 203 -9.27 -8.20 -12.35
N ALA A 204 -8.31 -9.12 -12.24
CA ALA A 204 -8.48 -10.49 -12.74
C ALA A 204 -9.61 -11.23 -12.01
N ASN A 205 -9.64 -11.12 -10.67
CA ASN A 205 -10.65 -11.75 -9.83
C ASN A 205 -12.05 -11.15 -10.07
N VAL A 206 -12.17 -9.83 -10.16
CA VAL A 206 -13.44 -9.16 -10.55
C VAL A 206 -13.94 -9.68 -11.87
N SER A 207 -13.07 -9.74 -12.89
CA SER A 207 -13.45 -10.21 -14.22
C SER A 207 -13.93 -11.67 -14.19
N HIS A 208 -13.28 -12.51 -13.39
CA HIS A 208 -13.63 -13.91 -13.23
C HIS A 208 -14.97 -14.09 -12.49
N GLU A 209 -15.15 -13.38 -11.37
CA GLU A 209 -16.37 -13.46 -10.56
C GLU A 209 -17.61 -12.89 -11.29
N LEU A 210 -17.44 -11.93 -12.20
CA LEU A 210 -18.52 -11.44 -13.07
C LEU A 210 -18.79 -12.34 -14.27
N LYS A 211 -17.76 -12.92 -14.89
CA LYS A 211 -17.90 -13.74 -16.10
C LYS A 211 -18.73 -15.00 -15.87
N THR A 212 -18.56 -15.62 -14.71
CA THR A 212 -19.25 -16.88 -14.36
C THR A 212 -20.77 -16.72 -14.28
N PRO A 213 -21.34 -15.80 -13.47
CA PRO A 213 -22.79 -15.61 -13.41
C PRO A 213 -23.36 -15.04 -14.73
N MET A 214 -22.63 -14.17 -15.43
CA MET A 214 -23.04 -13.66 -16.74
C MET A 214 -23.16 -14.78 -17.79
N GLY A 215 -22.22 -15.74 -17.78
CA GLY A 215 -22.31 -16.92 -18.62
C GLY A 215 -23.49 -17.84 -18.27
N ALA A 216 -23.75 -18.02 -16.96
CA ALA A 216 -24.92 -18.77 -16.48
C ALA A 216 -26.22 -18.09 -16.88
N LEU A 217 -26.35 -16.77 -16.75
CA LEU A 217 -27.51 -15.99 -17.19
C LEU A 217 -27.77 -16.17 -18.69
N GLY A 218 -26.72 -16.09 -19.52
CA GLY A 218 -26.84 -16.31 -20.97
C GLY A 218 -27.40 -17.70 -21.31
N LEU A 219 -26.83 -18.75 -20.71
CA LEU A 219 -27.26 -20.13 -20.93
C LEU A 219 -28.67 -20.38 -20.41
N LEU A 220 -29.03 -19.89 -19.23
CA LEU A 220 -30.38 -20.03 -18.67
C LEU A 220 -31.42 -19.30 -19.52
N ALA A 221 -31.10 -18.11 -20.02
CA ALA A 221 -31.98 -17.34 -20.90
C ALA A 221 -32.18 -18.03 -22.26
N GLU A 222 -31.12 -18.59 -22.86
CA GLU A 222 -31.20 -19.37 -24.10
C GLU A 222 -32.05 -20.63 -23.90
N THR A 223 -31.83 -21.36 -22.80
CA THR A 223 -32.63 -22.53 -22.47
C THR A 223 -34.11 -22.19 -22.29
N LEU A 224 -34.40 -21.07 -21.58
CA LEU A 224 -35.75 -20.59 -21.33
C LEU A 224 -36.52 -20.29 -22.62
N GLN A 225 -35.85 -19.79 -23.68
CA GLN A 225 -36.49 -19.46 -24.96
C GLN A 225 -37.09 -20.67 -25.65
N PHE A 226 -36.54 -21.86 -25.42
CA PHE A 226 -36.97 -23.10 -26.10
C PHE A 226 -37.69 -24.07 -25.15
N GLU A 227 -37.92 -23.70 -23.90
CA GLU A 227 -38.55 -24.57 -22.89
C GLU A 227 -40.08 -24.53 -22.98
N PRO A 228 -40.74 -25.62 -23.39
CA PRO A 228 -42.21 -25.67 -23.54
C PRO A 228 -42.94 -25.93 -22.21
N ASP A 229 -42.25 -26.50 -21.21
CA ASP A 229 -42.87 -26.83 -19.91
C ASP A 229 -42.86 -25.57 -18.99
N ALA A 230 -44.07 -25.10 -18.64
CA ALA A 230 -44.25 -23.94 -17.82
C ALA A 230 -43.63 -24.06 -16.40
N SER A 231 -43.54 -25.29 -15.88
CA SER A 231 -42.94 -25.53 -14.55
C SER A 231 -41.42 -25.43 -14.60
N ILE A 232 -40.81 -25.92 -15.69
CA ILE A 232 -39.37 -25.80 -15.93
C ILE A 232 -39.03 -24.33 -16.26
N ALA A 233 -39.82 -23.70 -17.14
CA ALA A 233 -39.65 -22.30 -17.49
C ALA A 233 -39.67 -21.39 -16.24
N ARG A 234 -40.58 -21.62 -15.29
CA ARG A 234 -40.63 -20.89 -14.01
C ARG A 234 -39.36 -21.10 -13.21
N ARG A 235 -38.86 -22.31 -13.05
CA ARG A 235 -37.59 -22.61 -12.35
C ARG A 235 -36.38 -21.95 -13.01
N LEU A 236 -36.33 -21.92 -14.34
CA LEU A 236 -35.28 -21.23 -15.09
C LEU A 236 -35.34 -19.73 -14.86
N ALA A 237 -36.53 -19.14 -14.87
CA ALA A 237 -36.73 -17.71 -14.55
C ALA A 237 -36.33 -17.37 -13.11
N GLU A 238 -36.64 -18.21 -12.14
CA GLU A 238 -36.21 -18.05 -10.75
C GLU A 238 -34.68 -18.11 -10.63
N ARG A 239 -34.02 -19.03 -11.35
CA ARG A 239 -32.56 -19.12 -11.40
C ARG A 239 -31.93 -17.88 -12.06
N ILE A 240 -32.50 -17.39 -13.15
CA ILE A 240 -32.06 -16.15 -13.80
C ILE A 240 -32.12 -14.99 -12.81
N ASN A 241 -33.23 -14.90 -12.08
CA ASN A 241 -33.39 -13.83 -11.07
C ASN A 241 -32.34 -13.94 -9.96
N THR A 242 -32.08 -15.14 -9.45
CA THR A 242 -31.03 -15.39 -8.43
C THR A 242 -29.64 -14.98 -8.93
N GLU A 243 -29.26 -15.34 -10.16
CA GLU A 243 -27.96 -14.95 -10.72
C GLU A 243 -27.86 -13.44 -10.99
N ALA A 244 -28.96 -12.80 -11.40
CA ALA A 244 -29.01 -11.35 -11.58
C ALA A 244 -28.80 -10.61 -10.24
N PHE A 245 -29.46 -11.04 -9.16
CA PHE A 245 -29.21 -10.51 -7.83
C PHE A 245 -27.78 -10.70 -7.35
N ARG A 246 -27.19 -11.86 -7.68
CA ARG A 246 -25.78 -12.12 -7.37
C ARG A 246 -24.84 -11.14 -8.08
N VAL A 247 -25.07 -10.89 -9.38
CA VAL A 247 -24.27 -9.89 -10.13
C VAL A 247 -24.42 -8.50 -9.52
N ASN A 248 -25.65 -8.11 -9.18
CA ASN A 248 -25.90 -6.81 -8.56
C ASN A 248 -25.14 -6.66 -7.24
N ARG A 249 -25.14 -7.68 -6.40
CA ARG A 249 -24.38 -7.68 -5.14
C ARG A 249 -22.86 -7.55 -5.36
N ILE A 250 -22.30 -8.26 -6.34
CA ILE A 250 -20.88 -8.11 -6.69
C ILE A 250 -20.57 -6.66 -7.07
N ILE A 251 -21.45 -6.01 -7.85
CA ILE A 251 -21.30 -4.61 -8.27
C ILE A 251 -21.38 -3.66 -7.05
N GLU A 252 -22.34 -3.88 -6.15
CA GLU A 252 -22.50 -3.08 -4.94
C GLU A 252 -21.26 -3.19 -4.04
N ASP A 253 -20.78 -4.39 -3.78
CA ASP A 253 -19.54 -4.62 -3.00
C ASP A 253 -18.31 -3.94 -3.63
N LEU A 254 -18.20 -3.97 -4.97
CA LEU A 254 -17.12 -3.29 -5.70
C LEU A 254 -17.22 -1.78 -5.59
N LEU A 255 -18.43 -1.22 -5.67
CA LEU A 255 -18.66 0.22 -5.52
C LEU A 255 -18.37 0.67 -4.09
N ASP A 256 -18.78 -0.10 -3.08
CA ASP A 256 -18.48 0.18 -1.69
C ASP A 256 -16.97 0.13 -1.43
N LEU A 257 -16.29 -0.90 -1.91
CA LEU A 257 -14.83 -1.00 -1.80
C LEU A 257 -14.13 0.16 -2.51
N SER A 258 -14.56 0.51 -3.73
CA SER A 258 -13.99 1.64 -4.49
C SER A 258 -14.16 2.98 -3.77
N ARG A 259 -15.31 3.21 -3.12
CA ARG A 259 -15.54 4.42 -2.32
C ARG A 259 -14.64 4.44 -1.09
N ILE A 260 -14.55 3.33 -0.36
CA ILE A 260 -13.75 3.20 0.85
C ILE A 260 -12.25 3.39 0.56
N GLU A 261 -11.77 2.97 -0.63
CA GLU A 261 -10.37 3.11 -1.05
C GLU A 261 -10.07 4.45 -1.72
N GLY A 262 -11.03 5.07 -2.40
CA GLY A 262 -10.84 6.26 -3.24
C GLY A 262 -11.18 7.57 -2.57
N GLU A 263 -12.02 7.59 -1.55
CA GLU A 263 -12.35 8.79 -0.80
C GLU A 263 -11.18 9.11 0.15
N GLY A 264 -10.46 10.20 -0.16
CA GLY A 264 -9.52 10.79 0.82
C GLY A 264 -10.28 11.06 2.11
N SER A 265 -9.64 10.91 3.25
CA SER A 265 -10.13 11.00 4.63
C SER A 265 -11.64 10.86 4.81
N PRO A 266 -12.11 9.78 5.43
CA PRO A 266 -13.55 9.55 5.65
C PRO A 266 -14.20 10.75 6.35
N VAL A 267 -15.45 11.03 6.04
CA VAL A 267 -16.23 12.07 6.73
C VAL A 267 -16.35 11.67 8.20
N ARG A 268 -15.66 12.37 9.07
CA ARG A 268 -15.66 12.07 10.50
C ARG A 268 -16.71 12.88 11.22
N GLU A 269 -17.77 12.20 11.66
CA GLU A 269 -18.82 12.75 12.48
C GLU A 269 -19.03 11.91 13.76
N PRO A 270 -19.59 12.48 14.84
CA PRO A 270 -19.99 11.70 16.01
C PRO A 270 -21.14 10.75 15.65
N VAL A 271 -20.92 9.45 15.72
CA VAL A 271 -21.93 8.43 15.39
C VAL A 271 -22.21 7.55 16.61
N PRO A 272 -23.45 7.49 17.11
CA PRO A 272 -23.83 6.54 18.14
C PRO A 272 -23.73 5.10 17.61
N VAL A 273 -23.08 4.21 18.38
CA VAL A 273 -22.88 2.81 17.97
C VAL A 273 -24.22 2.11 17.74
N ALA A 274 -25.18 2.27 18.64
CA ALA A 274 -26.50 1.66 18.50
C ALA A 274 -27.20 2.05 17.18
N LEU A 275 -26.97 3.28 16.68
CA LEU A 275 -27.60 3.77 15.47
C LEU A 275 -27.14 3.01 14.22
N PHE A 276 -25.83 2.88 14.02
CA PHE A 276 -25.33 2.20 12.82
C PHE A 276 -25.45 0.67 12.91
N VAL A 277 -25.42 0.10 14.13
CA VAL A 277 -25.71 -1.32 14.35
C VAL A 277 -27.18 -1.62 13.99
N SER A 278 -28.14 -0.81 14.49
CA SER A 278 -29.55 -0.99 14.16
C SER A 278 -29.84 -0.81 12.66
N GLU A 279 -29.16 0.13 12.00
CA GLU A 279 -29.29 0.31 10.56
C GLU A 279 -28.77 -0.92 9.78
N ALA A 280 -27.64 -1.50 10.20
CA ALA A 280 -27.09 -2.71 9.60
C ALA A 280 -28.03 -3.91 9.81
N MET A 281 -28.62 -4.04 11.02
CA MET A 281 -29.62 -5.07 11.31
C MET A 281 -30.87 -4.94 10.44
N GLU A 282 -31.36 -3.73 10.24
CA GLU A 282 -32.52 -3.51 9.37
C GLU A 282 -32.23 -3.91 7.92
N ARG A 283 -31.03 -3.65 7.41
CA ARG A 283 -30.62 -4.06 6.06
C ARG A 283 -30.58 -5.56 5.88
N ILE A 284 -30.15 -6.33 6.89
CA ILE A 284 -30.02 -7.79 6.82
C ILE A 284 -31.30 -8.54 7.19
N ARG A 285 -32.33 -7.87 7.75
CA ARG A 285 -33.54 -8.48 8.29
C ARG A 285 -34.20 -9.48 7.35
N THR A 286 -34.43 -9.09 6.09
CA THR A 286 -35.07 -9.96 5.10
C THR A 286 -34.24 -11.23 4.83
N SER A 287 -32.92 -11.09 4.76
CA SER A 287 -32.03 -12.23 4.57
C SER A 287 -32.03 -13.15 5.78
N ALA A 288 -32.01 -12.60 7.00
CA ALA A 288 -32.09 -13.38 8.25
C ALA A 288 -33.39 -14.16 8.33
N GLU A 289 -34.53 -13.54 8.00
CA GLU A 289 -35.84 -14.21 7.94
C GLU A 289 -35.87 -15.35 6.93
N GLN A 290 -35.27 -15.16 5.74
CA GLN A 290 -35.18 -16.19 4.70
C GLN A 290 -34.32 -17.41 5.12
N HIS A 291 -33.25 -17.16 5.88
CA HIS A 291 -32.37 -18.21 6.42
C HIS A 291 -32.88 -18.79 7.73
N GLY A 292 -33.94 -18.21 8.32
CA GLY A 292 -34.48 -18.63 9.62
C GLY A 292 -33.53 -18.36 10.77
N VAL A 293 -32.69 -17.31 10.68
CA VAL A 293 -31.70 -16.94 11.70
C VAL A 293 -32.26 -15.78 12.53
N THR A 294 -32.12 -15.89 13.84
CA THR A 294 -32.51 -14.83 14.79
C THR A 294 -31.28 -13.99 15.12
N ILE A 295 -31.43 -12.65 15.07
CA ILE A 295 -30.36 -11.72 15.43
C ILE A 295 -30.74 -11.00 16.72
N ASP A 296 -29.92 -11.16 17.74
CA ASP A 296 -30.10 -10.54 19.06
C ASP A 296 -29.06 -9.44 19.26
N PHE A 297 -29.50 -8.22 19.56
CA PHE A 297 -28.63 -7.11 19.88
C PHE A 297 -28.70 -6.77 21.36
N VAL A 298 -27.58 -6.97 22.06
CA VAL A 298 -27.43 -6.58 23.46
C VAL A 298 -26.98 -5.11 23.49
N GLU A 299 -27.93 -4.22 23.67
CA GLU A 299 -27.62 -2.79 23.76
C GLU A 299 -26.75 -2.48 24.99
N PRO A 300 -25.70 -1.66 24.84
CA PRO A 300 -24.89 -1.24 25.97
C PRO A 300 -25.71 -0.36 26.92
N ALA A 301 -25.49 -0.52 28.23
CA ALA A 301 -26.21 0.25 29.27
C ALA A 301 -26.00 1.77 29.15
N THR A 302 -24.94 2.22 28.50
CA THR A 302 -24.61 3.62 28.25
C THR A 302 -24.43 3.86 26.77
N SER A 303 -24.91 5.01 26.28
CA SER A 303 -24.70 5.39 24.87
C SER A 303 -23.20 5.55 24.58
N ILE A 304 -22.71 4.81 23.60
CA ILE A 304 -21.34 4.89 23.12
C ILE A 304 -21.35 5.61 21.78
N VAL A 305 -20.50 6.65 21.65
CA VAL A 305 -20.36 7.45 20.44
C VAL A 305 -18.91 7.31 19.96
N ILE A 306 -18.72 7.08 18.68
CA ILE A 306 -17.41 7.07 18.02
C ILE A 306 -17.38 8.16 16.96
N VAL A 307 -16.19 8.63 16.59
CA VAL A 307 -15.99 9.60 15.50
C VAL A 307 -15.62 8.84 14.24
N GLY A 308 -16.50 8.83 13.25
CA GLY A 308 -16.28 8.04 12.04
C GLY A 308 -17.27 8.34 10.92
N ASP A 309 -17.12 7.65 9.82
CA ASP A 309 -18.03 7.69 8.69
C ASP A 309 -19.17 6.68 8.90
N ARG A 310 -20.37 7.19 9.15
CA ARG A 310 -21.55 6.36 9.42
C ARG A 310 -21.80 5.33 8.33
N ARG A 311 -21.62 5.69 7.05
CA ARG A 311 -21.89 4.79 5.92
C ARG A 311 -20.92 3.62 5.91
N GLN A 312 -19.62 3.91 6.10
CA GLN A 312 -18.59 2.89 6.17
C GLN A 312 -18.83 1.94 7.36
N LEU A 313 -19.18 2.50 8.53
CA LEU A 313 -19.47 1.71 9.73
C LEU A 313 -20.69 0.80 9.56
N VAL A 314 -21.76 1.29 8.93
CA VAL A 314 -22.93 0.46 8.57
C VAL A 314 -22.54 -0.65 7.60
N SER A 315 -21.76 -0.35 6.55
CA SER A 315 -21.31 -1.37 5.59
C SER A 315 -20.46 -2.45 6.27
N ALA A 316 -19.57 -2.09 7.19
CA ALA A 316 -18.75 -3.04 7.92
C ALA A 316 -19.58 -3.99 8.80
N VAL A 317 -20.49 -3.43 9.62
CA VAL A 317 -21.37 -4.25 10.48
C VAL A 317 -22.32 -5.10 9.63
N HIS A 318 -22.87 -4.55 8.55
CA HIS A 318 -23.71 -5.29 7.61
C HIS A 318 -22.98 -6.50 7.01
N ALA A 319 -21.72 -6.32 6.55
CA ALA A 319 -20.91 -7.41 5.99
C ALA A 319 -20.63 -8.52 7.01
N LEU A 320 -20.40 -8.17 8.29
CA LEU A 320 -20.23 -9.15 9.36
C LEU A 320 -21.54 -9.91 9.63
N LEU A 321 -22.66 -9.21 9.68
CA LEU A 321 -23.99 -9.82 9.88
C LEU A 321 -24.39 -10.71 8.71
N GLU A 322 -24.09 -10.30 7.47
CA GLU A 322 -24.35 -11.12 6.29
C GLU A 322 -23.57 -12.43 6.37
N ASN A 323 -22.30 -12.40 6.72
CA ASN A 323 -21.51 -13.61 6.94
C ASN A 323 -22.12 -14.47 8.03
N ALA A 324 -22.45 -13.90 9.19
CA ALA A 324 -23.04 -14.62 10.29
C ALA A 324 -24.35 -15.32 9.89
N VAL A 325 -25.23 -14.64 9.16
CA VAL A 325 -26.52 -15.20 8.70
C VAL A 325 -26.32 -16.29 7.67
N VAL A 326 -25.46 -16.07 6.67
CA VAL A 326 -25.25 -17.00 5.55
C VAL A 326 -24.59 -18.31 6.00
N TYR A 327 -23.70 -18.25 6.98
CA TYR A 327 -22.96 -19.43 7.46
C TYR A 327 -23.57 -20.08 8.69
N SER A 328 -24.62 -19.50 9.28
CA SER A 328 -25.38 -20.14 10.36
C SER A 328 -26.35 -21.21 9.84
N PRO A 329 -26.59 -22.27 10.60
CA PRO A 329 -27.64 -23.23 10.28
C PRO A 329 -29.03 -22.60 10.41
N GLY A 330 -30.02 -23.12 9.68
CA GLY A 330 -31.41 -22.67 9.86
C GLY A 330 -31.90 -22.90 11.29
N GLY A 331 -32.43 -21.83 11.90
CA GLY A 331 -32.79 -21.79 13.32
C GLY A 331 -31.65 -21.36 14.25
N GLY A 332 -30.49 -20.96 13.70
CA GLY A 332 -29.35 -20.47 14.49
C GLY A 332 -29.53 -19.07 15.05
N HIS A 333 -28.68 -18.71 15.99
CA HIS A 333 -28.66 -17.40 16.61
C HIS A 333 -27.40 -16.64 16.26
N VAL A 334 -27.55 -15.34 16.02
CA VAL A 334 -26.46 -14.38 15.87
C VAL A 334 -26.59 -13.34 16.98
N THR A 335 -25.56 -13.17 17.76
CA THR A 335 -25.56 -12.24 18.89
C THR A 335 -24.61 -11.08 18.61
N ILE A 336 -25.11 -9.86 18.79
CA ILE A 336 -24.28 -8.63 18.70
C ILE A 336 -24.09 -8.10 20.10
N THR A 337 -22.85 -7.94 20.53
CA THR A 337 -22.50 -7.30 21.80
C THR A 337 -21.64 -6.08 21.56
N VAL A 338 -21.85 -5.05 22.38
CA VAL A 338 -21.07 -3.80 22.31
C VAL A 338 -20.53 -3.47 23.68
N GLU A 339 -19.22 -3.45 23.79
CA GLU A 339 -18.52 -3.19 25.05
C GLU A 339 -17.51 -2.05 24.89
N ARG A 340 -17.37 -1.25 25.93
CA ARG A 340 -16.29 -0.28 26.03
C ARG A 340 -15.14 -0.87 26.80
N HIS A 341 -13.99 -0.93 26.18
CA HIS A 341 -12.77 -1.42 26.79
C HIS A 341 -11.80 -0.25 27.04
N GLU A 342 -11.31 -0.17 28.30
CA GLU A 342 -10.30 0.82 28.69
C GLU A 342 -9.02 0.07 29.04
N GLU A 343 -7.98 0.25 28.26
CA GLU A 343 -6.69 -0.34 28.51
C GLU A 343 -5.85 0.60 29.40
N ARG A 344 -5.47 0.13 30.58
CA ARG A 344 -4.61 0.84 31.52
C ARG A 344 -3.19 0.30 31.37
N LEU A 345 -2.30 1.09 30.79
CA LEU A 345 -0.92 0.67 30.52
C LEU A 345 0.11 1.11 31.57
N SER A 346 -0.30 1.74 32.69
CA SER A 346 0.63 2.13 33.75
C SER A 346 0.04 2.01 35.15
N ASP A 347 0.89 1.71 36.13
CA ASP A 347 0.58 1.73 37.58
C ASP A 347 0.11 3.12 38.10
N GLU A 348 0.28 4.17 37.31
CA GLU A 348 -0.14 5.54 37.62
C GLU A 348 -1.59 5.88 37.21
N GLY A 349 -2.31 4.94 36.63
CA GLY A 349 -3.75 5.07 36.41
C GLY A 349 -4.18 5.92 35.19
N ALA A 350 -3.24 6.32 34.32
CA ALA A 350 -3.58 6.97 33.06
C ALA A 350 -4.20 5.98 32.08
N VAL A 351 -5.41 6.31 31.57
CA VAL A 351 -6.09 5.52 30.51
C VAL A 351 -5.43 5.89 29.21
N GLU A 352 -4.66 4.98 28.61
CA GLU A 352 -3.88 5.26 27.41
C GLU A 352 -4.63 4.99 26.11
N SER A 353 -5.58 4.06 26.11
CA SER A 353 -6.49 3.84 24.99
C SER A 353 -7.91 3.48 25.42
N ARG A 354 -8.89 4.05 24.73
CA ARG A 354 -10.29 3.70 24.87
C ARG A 354 -10.77 3.14 23.55
N VAL A 355 -11.16 1.89 23.53
CA VAL A 355 -11.71 1.22 22.36
C VAL A 355 -13.13 0.73 22.63
N VAL A 356 -13.98 0.78 21.61
CA VAL A 356 -15.25 0.07 21.61
C VAL A 356 -15.05 -1.23 20.84
N ARG A 357 -15.54 -2.33 21.40
CA ARG A 357 -15.60 -3.64 20.79
C ARG A 357 -17.02 -3.93 20.38
N ILE A 358 -17.22 -4.20 19.11
CA ILE A 358 -18.51 -4.64 18.56
C ILE A 358 -18.26 -6.08 18.12
N ALA A 359 -18.74 -7.04 18.91
CA ALA A 359 -18.57 -8.45 18.61
C ALA A 359 -19.87 -9.02 18.03
N ILE A 360 -19.72 -9.75 16.93
CA ILE A 360 -20.79 -10.47 16.24
C ILE A 360 -20.44 -11.95 16.30
N THR A 361 -21.24 -12.70 17.05
CA THR A 361 -21.06 -14.13 17.30
C THR A 361 -22.13 -14.92 16.57
N ASP A 362 -21.71 -15.92 15.80
CA ASP A 362 -22.58 -16.87 15.11
C ASP A 362 -22.34 -18.30 15.62
N GLU A 363 -23.35 -19.14 15.46
CA GLU A 363 -23.31 -20.58 15.74
C GLU A 363 -23.10 -21.38 14.44
N GLY A 364 -22.35 -20.82 13.51
CA GLY A 364 -22.15 -21.35 12.16
C GLY A 364 -21.14 -22.50 12.08
N VAL A 365 -20.74 -22.79 10.86
CA VAL A 365 -19.79 -23.88 10.56
C VAL A 365 -18.38 -23.63 11.05
N GLY A 366 -18.08 -22.41 11.50
CA GLY A 366 -16.74 -22.01 11.92
C GLY A 366 -15.72 -21.96 10.77
N ILE A 367 -14.49 -21.56 11.10
CA ILE A 367 -13.41 -21.32 10.16
C ILE A 367 -12.19 -22.14 10.57
N PRO A 368 -11.59 -22.92 9.65
CA PRO A 368 -10.36 -23.66 9.93
C PRO A 368 -9.21 -22.71 10.29
N ALA A 369 -8.38 -23.07 11.27
CA ALA A 369 -7.30 -22.21 11.77
C ALA A 369 -6.31 -21.73 10.69
N LYS A 370 -6.06 -22.57 9.67
CA LYS A 370 -5.17 -22.24 8.54
C LYS A 370 -5.69 -21.08 7.65
N ASP A 371 -6.99 -20.80 7.72
CA ASP A 371 -7.67 -19.83 6.85
C ASP A 371 -7.94 -18.50 7.58
N LEU A 372 -7.79 -18.42 8.92
CA LEU A 372 -8.12 -17.26 9.74
C LEU A 372 -7.38 -15.96 9.31
N GLU A 373 -6.13 -16.05 8.91
CA GLU A 373 -5.37 -14.89 8.44
C GLU A 373 -5.81 -14.46 7.03
N ARG A 374 -6.28 -15.41 6.22
CA ARG A 374 -6.58 -15.22 4.80
C ARG A 374 -8.01 -14.78 4.51
N ILE A 375 -8.96 -15.02 5.41
CA ILE A 375 -10.37 -14.65 5.19
C ILE A 375 -10.58 -13.15 4.96
N PHE A 376 -9.63 -12.31 5.33
CA PHE A 376 -9.64 -10.87 5.07
C PHE A 376 -8.98 -10.47 3.73
N GLU A 377 -8.43 -11.45 2.98
CA GLU A 377 -7.95 -11.21 1.62
C GLU A 377 -9.14 -11.05 0.68
N ARG A 378 -9.03 -10.17 -0.32
CA ARG A 378 -10.11 -9.95 -1.30
C ARG A 378 -10.35 -11.21 -2.11
N PHE A 379 -11.63 -11.55 -2.32
CA PHE A 379 -12.09 -12.75 -3.04
C PHE A 379 -11.68 -14.08 -2.41
N TYR A 380 -11.07 -14.06 -1.21
CA TYR A 380 -10.73 -15.28 -0.53
C TYR A 380 -11.97 -15.98 0.02
N ARG A 381 -12.01 -17.30 -0.08
CA ARG A 381 -13.11 -18.15 0.36
C ARG A 381 -12.56 -19.48 0.85
N VAL A 382 -12.98 -19.92 2.02
CA VAL A 382 -12.55 -21.19 2.63
C VAL A 382 -12.99 -22.38 1.75
N ASP A 383 -14.23 -22.37 1.25
CA ASP A 383 -14.76 -23.39 0.35
C ASP A 383 -15.41 -22.73 -0.89
N PRO A 384 -14.72 -22.75 -2.06
CA PRO A 384 -15.25 -22.20 -3.29
C PRO A 384 -16.51 -22.89 -3.81
N GLY A 385 -16.73 -24.16 -3.47
CA GLY A 385 -17.89 -24.96 -3.89
C GLY A 385 -19.17 -24.53 -3.18
N ARG A 386 -19.16 -24.55 -1.87
CA ARG A 386 -20.28 -24.16 -1.01
C ARG A 386 -20.64 -22.68 -1.15
N ALA A 387 -19.64 -21.87 -1.40
CA ALA A 387 -19.80 -20.43 -1.58
C ALA A 387 -20.51 -20.04 -2.88
N ARG A 388 -20.61 -20.91 -3.88
CA ARG A 388 -21.45 -20.67 -5.08
C ARG A 388 -22.94 -20.80 -4.75
N GLU A 389 -23.29 -21.66 -3.80
CA GLU A 389 -24.67 -21.82 -3.34
C GLU A 389 -25.11 -20.67 -2.44
N THR A 390 -24.22 -20.16 -1.60
CA THR A 390 -24.50 -19.06 -0.67
C THR A 390 -24.33 -17.66 -1.27
N GLY A 391 -23.79 -17.57 -2.50
CA GLY A 391 -23.69 -16.31 -3.25
C GLY A 391 -22.70 -15.29 -2.71
N GLY A 392 -21.82 -15.64 -1.76
CA GLY A 392 -20.85 -14.71 -1.19
C GLY A 392 -19.82 -14.24 -2.22
N THR A 393 -19.41 -12.97 -2.18
CA THR A 393 -18.47 -12.36 -3.12
C THR A 393 -17.01 -12.53 -2.71
N GLY A 394 -16.76 -12.78 -1.42
CA GLY A 394 -15.42 -12.78 -0.83
C GLY A 394 -14.84 -11.37 -0.64
N LEU A 395 -15.66 -10.32 -0.77
CA LEU A 395 -15.27 -8.93 -0.56
C LEU A 395 -15.68 -8.40 0.83
N GLY A 396 -16.73 -8.93 1.43
CA GLY A 396 -17.30 -8.39 2.67
C GLY A 396 -16.28 -8.24 3.80
N LEU A 397 -15.51 -9.30 4.13
CA LEU A 397 -14.51 -9.22 5.21
C LEU A 397 -13.34 -8.29 4.87
N SER A 398 -12.98 -8.15 3.60
CA SER A 398 -11.96 -7.17 3.19
C SER A 398 -12.47 -5.74 3.35
N ILE A 399 -13.77 -5.48 3.12
CA ILE A 399 -14.43 -4.21 3.42
C ILE A 399 -14.36 -3.91 4.92
N VAL A 400 -14.71 -4.88 5.78
CA VAL A 400 -14.64 -4.74 7.24
C VAL A 400 -13.24 -4.33 7.69
N ARG A 401 -12.20 -5.02 7.22
CA ARG A 401 -10.80 -4.73 7.54
C ARG A 401 -10.41 -3.30 7.10
N HIS A 402 -10.81 -2.88 5.92
CA HIS A 402 -10.49 -1.57 5.38
C HIS A 402 -11.19 -0.45 6.17
N VAL A 403 -12.48 -0.65 6.49
CA VAL A 403 -13.23 0.28 7.34
C VAL A 403 -12.61 0.40 8.72
N ALA A 404 -12.24 -0.72 9.35
CA ALA A 404 -11.55 -0.71 10.63
C ALA A 404 -10.27 0.14 10.57
N GLN A 405 -9.42 -0.09 9.56
CA GLN A 405 -8.18 0.64 9.34
C GLN A 405 -8.40 2.14 9.09
N ASN A 406 -9.39 2.50 8.27
CA ASN A 406 -9.75 3.90 8.01
C ASN A 406 -10.18 4.65 9.28
N HIS A 407 -10.71 3.92 10.26
CA HIS A 407 -11.12 4.45 11.56
C HIS A 407 -10.04 4.30 12.64
N GLY A 408 -8.82 3.86 12.28
CA GLY A 408 -7.72 3.66 13.22
C GLY A 408 -7.92 2.49 14.17
N GLY A 409 -8.81 1.58 13.80
CA GLY A 409 -9.15 0.37 14.55
C GLY A 409 -8.64 -0.91 13.89
N THR A 410 -9.12 -2.05 14.37
CA THR A 410 -8.79 -3.37 13.86
C THR A 410 -10.00 -4.30 13.88
N VAL A 411 -9.93 -5.41 13.16
CA VAL A 411 -10.89 -6.51 13.24
C VAL A 411 -10.16 -7.78 13.64
N VAL A 412 -10.73 -8.48 14.62
CA VAL A 412 -10.22 -9.75 15.16
C VAL A 412 -11.27 -10.83 14.92
N VAL A 413 -10.82 -12.06 14.72
CA VAL A 413 -11.70 -13.22 14.58
C VAL A 413 -11.25 -14.34 15.54
N GLU A 414 -12.21 -14.89 16.23
CA GLU A 414 -12.07 -16.11 17.02
C GLU A 414 -13.06 -17.13 16.46
N SER A 415 -12.57 -18.27 15.98
CA SER A 415 -13.42 -19.29 15.37
C SER A 415 -12.83 -20.67 15.53
N ARG A 416 -13.73 -21.66 15.64
CA ARG A 416 -13.41 -23.08 15.59
C ARG A 416 -14.35 -23.77 14.63
N GLU A 417 -13.79 -24.63 13.79
CA GLU A 417 -14.56 -25.42 12.84
C GLU A 417 -15.62 -26.26 13.58
N GLY A 418 -16.89 -26.09 13.22
CA GLY A 418 -18.04 -26.74 13.82
C GLY A 418 -18.63 -26.07 15.06
N GLU A 419 -18.01 -25.00 15.60
CA GLU A 419 -18.46 -24.31 16.82
C GLU A 419 -18.97 -22.89 16.57
N GLY A 420 -18.76 -22.34 15.34
CA GLY A 420 -19.13 -20.97 15.00
C GLY A 420 -17.95 -19.99 15.00
N SER A 421 -18.26 -18.70 14.87
CA SER A 421 -17.26 -17.63 14.80
C SER A 421 -17.70 -16.42 15.60
N THR A 422 -16.72 -15.69 16.13
CA THR A 422 -16.90 -14.36 16.70
C THR A 422 -15.99 -13.38 15.98
N PHE A 423 -16.58 -12.41 15.30
CA PHE A 423 -15.86 -11.30 14.68
C PHE A 423 -15.99 -10.07 15.55
N THR A 424 -14.87 -9.52 15.99
CA THR A 424 -14.83 -8.33 16.85
C THR A 424 -14.22 -7.16 16.07
N LEU A 425 -15.04 -6.13 15.87
CA LEU A 425 -14.60 -4.84 15.32
C LEU A 425 -14.20 -3.93 16.48
N GLU A 426 -12.93 -3.59 16.57
CA GLU A 426 -12.35 -2.72 17.59
C GLU A 426 -12.11 -1.34 17.00
N LEU A 427 -12.74 -0.31 17.57
CA LEU A 427 -12.65 1.07 17.09
C LEU A 427 -12.25 2.00 18.23
N PRO A 428 -11.34 2.98 17.99
CA PRO A 428 -10.98 3.94 19.00
C PRO A 428 -12.16 4.84 19.36
N VAL A 429 -12.39 5.03 20.64
CA VAL A 429 -13.30 6.06 21.15
C VAL A 429 -12.46 7.31 21.30
N ASN A 430 -12.49 8.19 20.29
CA ASN A 430 -11.87 9.50 20.42
C ASN A 430 -12.59 10.33 21.48
N PRO A 431 -11.83 11.05 22.34
CA PRO A 431 -12.38 11.90 23.37
C PRO A 431 -13.12 13.11 22.78
#